data_670a6a9711601080382a64740b78072b
#
_entry.id   670a6a9711601080382a64740b78072b
#
_cell.length_a   1.000
_cell.length_b   1.000
_cell.length_c   1.000
_cell.angle_alpha   90.00
_cell.angle_beta   90.00
_cell.angle_gamma   90.00
#
_symmetry.space_group_name_H-M   'P 1'
#
loop_
_entity.id
_entity.type
_entity.pdbx_description
1 polymer ?
#
loop_
_entity_poly.entity_id
_entity_poly.type
_entity_poly.pdbx_seq_one_letter_code
_entity_poly.pdbx_strand_id
1 'polypeptide(L)'
;MKISVIGSGYVGLVTATCFADLGHQVVCMDNQEDKIEKINKGLTPIYEENLDELIKKNISKGSLNFSLVNGDIIEKSEAVFIAVGTPMDANGNTDLEILKTCIKDIKVHLEKGIEKVLVIKSTVPVGTCDEIKLMFNNDKQTKVDIVSNPEFLREGSAIQDFMCPDRIVIGSDNQKSIKILKNIYNKLADLG
;
A
#
# COMPACT_ATOMS: atom_id res chain seq x y z
N MET A 1 10.87 -7.91 -5.22
CA MET A 1 11.00 -6.47 -4.95
C MET A 1 10.74 -6.22 -3.48
N LYS A 2 11.26 -5.13 -2.91
CA LYS A 2 10.96 -4.69 -1.55
C LYS A 2 9.80 -3.69 -1.58
N ILE A 3 8.73 -4.00 -0.90
CA ILE A 3 7.49 -3.22 -0.89
C ILE A 3 7.09 -2.92 0.54
N SER A 4 6.66 -1.71 0.82
CA SER A 4 5.95 -1.39 2.05
C SER A 4 4.48 -1.05 1.75
N VAL A 5 3.60 -1.46 2.66
CA VAL A 5 2.18 -1.14 2.63
C VAL A 5 1.83 -0.44 3.92
N ILE A 6 1.30 0.78 3.85
CA ILE A 6 0.90 1.58 5.01
C ILE A 6 -0.61 1.52 5.16
N GLY A 7 -1.05 1.08 6.34
CA GLY A 7 -2.43 0.75 6.67
C GLY A 7 -2.65 -0.76 6.63
N SER A 8 -2.96 -1.35 7.78
CA SER A 8 -3.30 -2.78 7.94
C SER A 8 -4.82 -2.98 8.10
N GLY A 9 -5.60 -2.15 7.44
CA GLY A 9 -7.03 -2.34 7.23
C GLY A 9 -7.30 -3.44 6.20
N TYR A 10 -8.56 -3.58 5.77
CA TYR A 10 -8.98 -4.61 4.84
C TYR A 10 -8.12 -4.64 3.56
N VAL A 11 -8.09 -3.52 2.85
CA VAL A 11 -7.34 -3.37 1.60
C VAL A 11 -5.84 -3.58 1.79
N GLY A 12 -5.26 -2.94 2.82
CA GLY A 12 -3.82 -3.00 3.03
C GLY A 12 -3.33 -4.38 3.45
N LEU A 13 -4.07 -5.06 4.34
CA LEU A 13 -3.70 -6.40 4.82
C LEU A 13 -3.77 -7.44 3.71
N VAL A 14 -4.85 -7.44 2.91
CA VAL A 14 -4.98 -8.32 1.75
C VAL A 14 -3.91 -8.02 0.72
N THR A 15 -3.70 -6.75 0.38
CA THR A 15 -2.67 -6.32 -0.59
C THR A 15 -1.27 -6.77 -0.17
N ALA A 16 -0.88 -6.52 1.09
CA ALA A 16 0.44 -6.91 1.59
C ALA A 16 0.65 -8.43 1.56
N THR A 17 -0.38 -9.18 1.97
CA THR A 17 -0.34 -10.63 2.02
C THR A 17 -0.23 -11.24 0.62
N CYS A 18 -1.03 -10.75 -0.33
CA CYS A 18 -1.01 -11.22 -1.72
C CYS A 18 0.31 -10.87 -2.42
N PHE A 19 0.85 -9.66 -2.23
CA PHE A 19 2.18 -9.31 -2.75
C PHE A 19 3.28 -10.22 -2.20
N ALA A 20 3.22 -10.56 -0.91
CA ALA A 20 4.18 -11.49 -0.32
C ALA A 20 4.05 -12.89 -0.91
N ASP A 21 2.83 -13.35 -1.18
CA ASP A 21 2.59 -14.66 -1.81
C ASP A 21 3.04 -14.69 -3.28
N LEU A 22 2.99 -13.56 -3.98
CA LEU A 22 3.59 -13.37 -5.30
C LEU A 22 5.14 -13.35 -5.25
N GLY A 23 5.76 -13.43 -4.06
CA GLY A 23 7.22 -13.54 -3.88
C GLY A 23 7.94 -12.22 -3.72
N HIS A 24 7.25 -11.16 -3.37
CA HIS A 24 7.88 -9.90 -2.95
C HIS A 24 8.28 -9.97 -1.47
N GLN A 25 9.22 -9.11 -1.07
CA GLN A 25 9.54 -8.85 0.34
C GLN A 25 8.67 -7.70 0.81
N VAL A 26 7.72 -7.96 1.68
CA VAL A 26 6.68 -7.00 2.05
C VAL A 26 6.73 -6.71 3.55
N VAL A 27 6.66 -5.42 3.90
CA VAL A 27 6.38 -4.99 5.27
C VAL A 27 5.07 -4.22 5.27
N CYS A 28 4.08 -4.73 5.98
CA CYS A 28 2.83 -4.04 6.24
C CYS A 28 2.96 -3.23 7.53
N MET A 29 2.71 -1.93 7.45
CA MET A 29 2.86 -1.00 8.57
C MET A 29 1.55 -0.34 8.95
N ASP A 30 1.38 -0.10 10.24
CA ASP A 30 0.25 0.65 10.79
C ASP A 30 0.74 1.53 11.94
N ASN A 31 -0.02 2.55 12.32
CA ASN A 31 0.29 3.39 13.48
C ASN A 31 -0.31 2.85 14.79
N GLN A 32 -1.13 1.81 14.74
CA GLN A 32 -1.79 1.20 15.90
C GLN A 32 -0.99 -0.01 16.41
N GLU A 33 -0.28 0.17 17.51
CA GLU A 33 0.57 -0.86 18.13
C GLU A 33 -0.20 -2.13 18.48
N ASP A 34 -1.35 -2.00 19.15
CA ASP A 34 -2.21 -3.13 19.53
C ASP A 34 -2.62 -3.98 18.32
N LYS A 35 -2.83 -3.34 17.17
CA LYS A 35 -3.23 -4.00 15.95
C LYS A 35 -2.07 -4.80 15.34
N ILE A 36 -0.89 -4.19 15.28
CA ILE A 36 0.35 -4.84 14.84
C ILE A 36 0.70 -6.04 15.73
N GLU A 37 0.59 -5.88 17.06
CA GLU A 37 0.81 -6.98 17.98
C GLU A 37 -0.14 -8.16 17.76
N LYS A 38 -1.44 -7.89 17.55
CA LYS A 38 -2.44 -8.93 17.27
C LYS A 38 -2.11 -9.69 15.99
N ILE A 39 -1.80 -8.95 14.90
CA ILE A 39 -1.47 -9.58 13.62
C ILE A 39 -0.19 -10.44 13.73
N ASN A 40 0.83 -9.94 14.42
CA ASN A 40 2.06 -10.71 14.69
C ASN A 40 1.83 -11.98 15.52
N LYS A 41 0.77 -12.01 16.33
CA LYS A 41 0.32 -13.23 17.07
C LYS A 41 -0.59 -14.13 16.21
N GLY A 42 -0.81 -13.80 14.93
CA GLY A 42 -1.66 -14.54 13.99
C GLY A 42 -3.15 -14.27 14.15
N LEU A 43 -3.52 -13.17 14.80
CA LEU A 43 -4.91 -12.74 14.98
C LEU A 43 -5.21 -11.61 13.97
N THR A 44 -5.92 -11.91 12.90
CA THR A 44 -6.30 -10.91 11.90
C THR A 44 -7.48 -10.07 12.39
N PRO A 45 -7.44 -8.74 12.15
CA PRO A 45 -8.52 -7.84 12.57
C PRO A 45 -9.74 -7.87 11.63
N ILE A 46 -9.66 -8.65 10.56
CA ILE A 46 -10.69 -8.78 9.52
C ILE A 46 -10.95 -10.25 9.23
N TYR A 47 -12.15 -10.54 8.76
CA TYR A 47 -12.49 -11.86 8.25
C TYR A 47 -12.39 -11.86 6.71
N GLU A 48 -11.54 -12.73 6.19
CA GLU A 48 -11.42 -13.04 4.77
C GLU A 48 -10.99 -14.50 4.64
N GLU A 49 -11.66 -15.24 3.78
CA GLU A 49 -11.39 -16.66 3.62
C GLU A 49 -9.92 -16.92 3.22
N ASN A 50 -9.28 -17.86 3.91
CA ASN A 50 -7.86 -18.25 3.73
C ASN A 50 -6.81 -17.16 4.04
N LEU A 51 -7.18 -15.95 4.50
CA LEU A 51 -6.21 -14.88 4.76
C LEU A 51 -5.26 -15.24 5.90
N ASP A 52 -5.76 -15.82 6.99
CA ASP A 52 -4.96 -16.21 8.16
C ASP A 52 -3.87 -17.22 7.80
N GLU A 53 -4.22 -18.22 6.98
CA GLU A 53 -3.29 -19.24 6.52
C GLU A 53 -2.22 -18.63 5.61
N LEU A 54 -2.63 -17.73 4.73
CA LEU A 54 -1.74 -17.07 3.79
C LEU A 54 -0.77 -16.13 4.51
N ILE A 55 -1.22 -15.41 5.53
CA ILE A 55 -0.38 -14.58 6.41
C ILE A 55 0.65 -15.46 7.12
N LYS A 56 0.23 -16.52 7.80
CA LYS A 56 1.12 -17.43 8.52
C LYS A 56 2.17 -18.05 7.61
N LYS A 57 1.76 -18.51 6.43
CA LYS A 57 2.63 -19.03 5.38
C LYS A 57 3.72 -18.03 5.00
N ASN A 58 3.34 -16.77 4.75
CA ASN A 58 4.28 -15.76 4.27
C ASN A 58 5.15 -15.17 5.39
N ILE A 59 4.67 -15.11 6.63
CA ILE A 59 5.51 -14.80 7.80
C ILE A 59 6.57 -15.89 7.98
N SER A 60 6.18 -17.17 7.94
CA SER A 60 7.13 -18.27 8.11
C SER A 60 8.20 -18.35 7.03
N LYS A 61 7.90 -17.89 5.82
CA LYS A 61 8.86 -17.74 4.71
C LYS A 61 9.74 -16.48 4.83
N GLY A 62 9.44 -15.58 5.76
CA GLY A 62 10.11 -14.29 5.89
C GLY A 62 9.80 -13.31 4.75
N SER A 63 8.77 -13.58 3.93
CA SER A 63 8.34 -12.68 2.85
C SER A 63 7.35 -11.61 3.29
N LEU A 64 6.69 -11.78 4.43
CA LEU A 64 5.75 -10.83 5.03
C LEU A 64 6.14 -10.51 6.46
N ASN A 65 6.20 -9.24 6.81
CA ASN A 65 6.42 -8.75 8.15
C ASN A 65 5.43 -7.63 8.48
N PHE A 66 5.18 -7.43 9.78
CA PHE A 66 4.32 -6.36 10.28
C PHE A 66 5.07 -5.50 11.29
N SER A 67 4.96 -4.18 11.18
CA SER A 67 5.60 -3.24 12.09
C SER A 67 4.83 -1.95 12.25
N LEU A 68 5.18 -1.17 13.27
CA LEU A 68 4.81 0.24 13.31
C LEU A 68 5.45 0.97 12.13
N VAL A 69 4.86 2.12 11.75
CA VAL A 69 5.41 2.97 10.68
C VAL A 69 6.86 3.32 11.01
N ASN A 70 7.76 3.04 10.07
CA ASN A 70 9.20 3.16 10.25
C ASN A 70 9.86 3.75 9.00
N GLY A 71 10.61 4.84 9.19
CA GLY A 71 11.26 5.58 8.12
C GLY A 71 12.29 4.74 7.34
N ASP A 72 13.10 3.94 8.04
CA ASP A 72 14.12 3.09 7.41
C ASP A 72 13.49 2.05 6.45
N ILE A 73 12.30 1.54 6.80
CA ILE A 73 11.56 0.59 5.95
C ILE A 73 11.05 1.31 4.71
N ILE A 74 10.46 2.50 4.89
CA ILE A 74 9.96 3.35 3.79
C ILE A 74 11.11 3.67 2.83
N GLU A 75 12.26 4.05 3.37
CA GLU A 75 13.44 4.42 2.57
C GLU A 75 13.97 3.24 1.74
N LYS A 76 14.05 2.05 2.34
CA LYS A 76 14.55 0.83 1.69
C LYS A 76 13.58 0.17 0.71
N SER A 77 12.32 0.62 0.67
CA SER A 77 11.30 0.07 -0.21
C SER A 77 11.38 0.68 -1.61
N GLU A 78 11.18 -0.14 -2.63
CA GLU A 78 11.13 0.30 -4.04
C GLU A 78 9.80 0.99 -4.36
N ALA A 79 8.72 0.55 -3.71
CA ALA A 79 7.40 1.19 -3.77
C ALA A 79 6.74 1.16 -2.38
N VAL A 80 6.04 2.25 -2.06
CA VAL A 80 5.28 2.43 -0.82
C VAL A 80 3.80 2.53 -1.18
N PHE A 81 3.02 1.51 -0.86
CA PHE A 81 1.58 1.50 -1.07
C PHE A 81 0.88 2.12 0.14
N ILE A 82 -0.03 3.04 -0.12
CA ILE A 82 -0.81 3.73 0.91
C ILE A 82 -2.26 3.23 0.81
N ALA A 83 -2.67 2.47 1.82
CA ALA A 83 -3.96 1.80 1.92
C ALA A 83 -4.67 2.17 3.24
N VAL A 84 -4.58 3.44 3.62
CA VAL A 84 -5.25 3.98 4.80
C VAL A 84 -6.72 4.26 4.52
N GLY A 85 -7.54 4.28 5.57
CA GLY A 85 -8.97 4.57 5.44
C GLY A 85 -9.26 5.98 4.94
N THR A 86 -10.30 6.10 4.10
CA THR A 86 -10.84 7.35 3.58
C THR A 86 -12.35 7.36 3.81
N PRO A 87 -12.81 7.51 5.09
CA PRO A 87 -14.24 7.44 5.41
C PRO A 87 -15.01 8.62 4.81
N MET A 88 -16.33 8.53 4.80
CA MET A 88 -17.19 9.68 4.47
C MET A 88 -17.28 10.63 5.66
N ASP A 89 -17.25 11.94 5.37
CA ASP A 89 -17.57 12.99 6.33
C ASP A 89 -19.08 13.09 6.57
N ALA A 90 -19.49 13.99 7.48
CA ALA A 90 -20.90 14.22 7.81
C ALA A 90 -21.74 14.76 6.62
N ASN A 91 -21.11 15.26 5.57
CA ASN A 91 -21.75 15.79 4.37
C ASN A 91 -21.76 14.78 3.21
N GLY A 92 -21.22 13.59 3.43
CA GLY A 92 -21.12 12.54 2.40
C GLY A 92 -19.91 12.69 1.46
N ASN A 93 -18.97 13.59 1.75
CA ASN A 93 -17.72 13.69 1.00
C ASN A 93 -16.67 12.73 1.58
N THR A 94 -15.68 12.38 0.75
CA THR A 94 -14.54 11.59 1.21
C THR A 94 -13.65 12.41 2.15
N ASP A 95 -13.47 11.95 3.38
CA ASP A 95 -12.53 12.54 4.33
C ASP A 95 -11.10 12.04 4.02
N LEU A 96 -10.23 12.98 3.65
CA LEU A 96 -8.84 12.70 3.28
C LEU A 96 -7.82 13.05 4.39
N GLU A 97 -8.26 13.41 5.59
CA GLU A 97 -7.36 13.84 6.66
C GLU A 97 -6.38 12.75 7.10
N ILE A 98 -6.85 11.51 7.20
CA ILE A 98 -5.98 10.37 7.53
C ILE A 98 -4.91 10.18 6.44
N LEU A 99 -5.31 10.24 5.17
CA LEU A 99 -4.40 10.12 4.04
C LEU A 99 -3.38 11.27 4.02
N LYS A 100 -3.83 12.52 4.17
CA LYS A 100 -2.96 13.70 4.19
C LYS A 100 -1.98 13.66 5.36
N THR A 101 -2.41 13.20 6.52
CA THR A 101 -1.53 13.02 7.69
C THR A 101 -0.48 11.94 7.40
N CYS A 102 -0.90 10.79 6.89
CA CYS A 102 0.01 9.72 6.50
C CYS A 102 1.08 10.21 5.49
N ILE A 103 0.68 11.00 4.49
CA ILE A 103 1.60 11.59 3.50
C ILE A 103 2.60 12.55 4.17
N LYS A 104 2.15 13.39 5.13
CA LYS A 104 3.04 14.30 5.88
C LYS A 104 4.05 13.50 6.69
N ASP A 105 3.62 12.43 7.36
CA ASP A 105 4.49 11.57 8.15
C ASP A 105 5.53 10.86 7.26
N ILE A 106 5.12 10.33 6.12
CA ILE A 106 6.05 9.73 5.14
C ILE A 106 7.08 10.76 4.68
N LYS A 107 6.65 12.00 4.40
CA LYS A 107 7.53 13.05 3.90
C LYS A 107 8.67 13.38 4.88
N VAL A 108 8.43 13.31 6.18
CA VAL A 108 9.45 13.53 7.22
C VAL A 108 10.56 12.47 7.15
N HIS A 109 10.21 11.25 6.73
CA HIS A 109 11.13 10.12 6.65
C HIS A 109 11.84 9.99 5.29
N LEU A 110 11.48 10.80 4.30
CA LEU A 110 12.15 10.75 3.00
C LEU A 110 13.37 11.66 3.00
N GLU A 111 14.55 11.07 2.96
CA GLU A 111 15.79 11.80 2.87
C GLU A 111 15.93 12.53 1.51
N LYS A 112 16.74 13.60 1.52
CA LYS A 112 17.07 14.38 0.33
C LYS A 112 17.81 13.54 -0.70
N GLY A 113 17.36 13.60 -1.93
CA GLY A 113 18.01 12.91 -3.06
C GLY A 113 17.50 11.51 -3.37
N ILE A 114 16.57 10.98 -2.57
CA ILE A 114 15.95 9.66 -2.82
C ILE A 114 14.82 9.81 -3.84
N GLU A 115 14.84 8.95 -4.86
CA GLU A 115 13.69 8.75 -5.76
C GLU A 115 12.74 7.73 -5.12
N LYS A 116 11.47 8.07 -4.91
CA LYS A 116 10.48 7.21 -4.27
C LYS A 116 9.18 7.16 -5.06
N VAL A 117 8.60 5.97 -5.15
CA VAL A 117 7.27 5.76 -5.71
C VAL A 117 6.28 5.57 -4.57
N LEU A 118 5.36 6.51 -4.42
CA LEU A 118 4.22 6.41 -3.51
C LEU A 118 2.98 6.02 -4.30
N VAL A 119 2.35 4.94 -3.91
CA VAL A 119 1.21 4.36 -4.61
C VAL A 119 -0.04 4.53 -3.78
N ILE A 120 -0.97 5.36 -4.26
CA ILE A 120 -2.25 5.59 -3.60
C ILE A 120 -3.19 4.44 -3.97
N LYS A 121 -3.41 3.55 -3.02
CA LYS A 121 -4.34 2.42 -3.14
C LYS A 121 -5.68 2.70 -2.46
N SER A 122 -5.71 3.63 -1.51
CA SER A 122 -6.95 4.14 -0.93
C SER A 122 -7.88 4.69 -2.01
N THR A 123 -9.18 4.50 -1.84
CA THR A 123 -10.21 5.08 -2.72
C THR A 123 -10.29 6.58 -2.48
N VAL A 124 -10.01 7.36 -3.49
CA VAL A 124 -9.93 8.82 -3.40
C VAL A 124 -10.63 9.51 -4.58
N PRO A 125 -11.15 10.73 -4.39
CA PRO A 125 -11.69 11.54 -5.48
C PRO A 125 -10.65 11.84 -6.56
N VAL A 126 -11.14 12.11 -7.78
CA VAL A 126 -10.31 12.59 -8.90
C VAL A 126 -9.60 13.90 -8.49
N GLY A 127 -8.31 14.00 -8.82
CA GLY A 127 -7.45 15.15 -8.46
C GLY A 127 -6.67 14.98 -7.17
N THR A 128 -7.02 14.02 -6.28
CA THR A 128 -6.31 13.83 -5.01
C THR A 128 -4.82 13.51 -5.21
N CYS A 129 -4.46 12.71 -6.20
CA CYS A 129 -3.06 12.40 -6.48
C CYS A 129 -2.28 13.65 -6.91
N ASP A 130 -2.89 14.57 -7.63
CA ASP A 130 -2.27 15.84 -8.02
C ASP A 130 -2.08 16.76 -6.80
N GLU A 131 -3.05 16.81 -5.88
CA GLU A 131 -2.91 17.52 -4.62
C GLU A 131 -1.75 16.96 -3.78
N ILE A 132 -1.65 15.63 -3.66
CA ILE A 132 -0.55 14.98 -2.96
C ILE A 132 0.79 15.31 -3.61
N LYS A 133 0.88 15.28 -4.94
CA LYS A 133 2.08 15.64 -5.70
C LYS A 133 2.55 17.08 -5.38
N LEU A 134 1.62 18.01 -5.24
CA LEU A 134 1.94 19.38 -4.84
C LEU A 134 2.56 19.48 -3.44
N MET A 135 2.24 18.56 -2.52
CA MET A 135 2.85 18.55 -1.17
C MET A 135 4.36 18.28 -1.22
N PHE A 136 4.88 17.65 -2.29
CA PHE A 136 6.30 17.36 -2.48
C PHE A 136 7.01 18.38 -3.38
N ASN A 137 6.29 19.16 -4.18
CA ASN A 137 6.88 20.08 -5.18
C ASN A 137 7.74 21.22 -4.57
N ASN A 138 7.52 21.55 -3.29
CA ASN A 138 8.31 22.57 -2.59
C ASN A 138 9.69 22.10 -2.15
N ASP A 139 9.96 20.79 -2.26
CA ASP A 139 11.25 20.21 -1.92
C ASP A 139 11.97 19.75 -3.20
N LYS A 140 12.81 20.64 -3.74
CA LYS A 140 13.59 20.36 -4.97
C LYS A 140 14.56 19.19 -4.83
N GLN A 141 14.76 18.67 -3.63
CA GLN A 141 15.75 17.65 -3.33
C GLN A 141 15.15 16.24 -3.18
N THR A 142 13.82 16.12 -2.98
CA THR A 142 13.14 14.83 -2.86
C THR A 142 12.32 14.56 -4.12
N LYS A 143 12.67 13.52 -4.85
CA LYS A 143 11.93 13.12 -6.07
C LYS A 143 10.91 12.05 -5.72
N VAL A 144 9.70 12.47 -5.45
CA VAL A 144 8.58 11.56 -5.18
C VAL A 144 7.65 11.52 -6.38
N ASP A 145 7.38 10.32 -6.86
CA ASP A 145 6.37 10.10 -7.88
C ASP A 145 5.11 9.51 -7.24
N ILE A 146 3.97 10.11 -7.53
CA ILE A 146 2.67 9.68 -7.02
C ILE A 146 1.98 8.87 -8.10
N VAL A 147 1.58 7.65 -7.75
CA VAL A 147 0.88 6.73 -8.65
C VAL A 147 -0.50 6.41 -8.09
N SER A 148 -1.53 6.55 -8.90
CA SER A 148 -2.87 6.06 -8.59
C SER A 148 -2.96 4.58 -8.93
N ASN A 149 -3.35 3.75 -7.97
CA ASN A 149 -3.57 2.32 -8.17
C ASN A 149 -4.79 1.88 -7.35
N PRO A 150 -5.99 2.26 -7.76
CA PRO A 150 -7.22 1.94 -7.05
C PRO A 150 -7.39 0.42 -6.92
N GLU A 151 -8.08 0.01 -5.88
CA GLU A 151 -8.45 -1.37 -5.61
C GLU A 151 -9.86 -1.67 -6.14
N PHE A 152 -10.15 -2.96 -6.36
CA PHE A 152 -11.45 -3.47 -6.78
C PHE A 152 -11.80 -4.72 -5.97
N LEU A 153 -11.44 -4.73 -4.68
CA LEU A 153 -11.60 -5.86 -3.79
C LEU A 153 -13.00 -5.89 -3.17
N ARG A 154 -13.64 -7.04 -3.20
CA ARG A 154 -14.92 -7.28 -2.51
C ARG A 154 -14.66 -8.01 -1.20
N GLU A 155 -15.27 -7.54 -0.12
CA GLU A 155 -15.20 -8.23 1.18
C GLU A 155 -15.72 -9.66 1.07
N GLY A 156 -14.97 -10.63 1.59
CA GLY A 156 -15.24 -12.06 1.51
C GLY A 156 -14.70 -12.77 0.27
N SER A 157 -14.17 -12.05 -0.72
CA SER A 157 -13.50 -12.61 -1.91
C SER A 157 -12.27 -11.83 -2.36
N ALA A 158 -11.73 -10.99 -1.48
CA ALA A 158 -10.67 -10.04 -1.83
C ALA A 158 -9.35 -10.71 -2.23
N ILE A 159 -9.00 -11.85 -1.65
CA ILE A 159 -7.82 -12.61 -2.09
C ILE A 159 -7.99 -13.06 -3.53
N GLN A 160 -9.16 -13.59 -3.88
CA GLN A 160 -9.45 -14.04 -5.23
C GLN A 160 -9.46 -12.86 -6.21
N ASP A 161 -10.12 -11.76 -5.83
CA ASP A 161 -10.18 -10.53 -6.65
C ASP A 161 -8.78 -9.93 -6.88
N PHE A 162 -7.89 -10.06 -5.88
CA PHE A 162 -6.51 -9.60 -6.01
C PHE A 162 -5.67 -10.54 -6.89
N MET A 163 -5.81 -11.85 -6.71
CA MET A 163 -4.97 -12.85 -7.41
C MET A 163 -5.44 -13.13 -8.85
N CYS A 164 -6.72 -12.89 -9.14
CA CYS A 164 -7.32 -13.04 -10.47
C CYS A 164 -8.13 -11.78 -10.83
N PRO A 165 -7.47 -10.62 -10.97
CA PRO A 165 -8.16 -9.36 -11.18
C PRO A 165 -8.67 -9.22 -12.62
N ASP A 166 -9.90 -8.70 -12.79
CA ASP A 166 -10.41 -8.31 -14.11
C ASP A 166 -9.56 -7.22 -14.77
N ARG A 167 -8.94 -6.36 -13.95
CA ARG A 167 -8.08 -5.25 -14.39
C ARG A 167 -7.19 -4.74 -13.26
N ILE A 168 -6.04 -4.20 -13.63
CA ILE A 168 -5.16 -3.44 -12.76
C ILE A 168 -5.00 -2.05 -13.36
N VAL A 169 -5.41 -1.01 -12.62
CA VAL A 169 -5.30 0.39 -13.06
C VAL A 169 -4.03 1.00 -12.47
N ILE A 170 -3.21 1.60 -13.33
CA ILE A 170 -1.98 2.30 -12.95
C ILE A 170 -2.04 3.69 -13.58
N GLY A 171 -2.25 4.72 -12.79
CA GLY A 171 -2.26 6.12 -13.21
C GLY A 171 -0.98 6.84 -12.78
N SER A 172 -0.13 7.20 -13.73
CA SER A 172 1.08 7.99 -13.51
C SER A 172 1.56 8.63 -14.82
N ASP A 173 2.18 9.82 -14.73
CA ASP A 173 2.86 10.46 -15.85
C ASP A 173 4.30 9.94 -16.02
N ASN A 174 4.84 9.19 -15.05
CA ASN A 174 6.22 8.72 -15.03
C ASN A 174 6.34 7.29 -15.52
N GLN A 175 6.98 7.09 -16.66
CA GLN A 175 7.18 5.77 -17.26
C GLN A 175 8.02 4.82 -16.39
N LYS A 176 8.95 5.35 -15.56
CA LYS A 176 9.72 4.51 -14.63
C LYS A 176 8.81 3.91 -13.55
N SER A 177 7.92 4.71 -12.97
CA SER A 177 6.97 4.28 -11.95
C SER A 177 5.95 3.28 -12.51
N ILE A 178 5.45 3.52 -13.72
CA ILE A 178 4.60 2.56 -14.43
C ILE A 178 5.33 1.22 -14.59
N LYS A 179 6.61 1.24 -14.99
CA LYS A 179 7.41 0.02 -15.15
C LYS A 179 7.62 -0.70 -13.80
N ILE A 180 7.84 0.04 -12.71
CA ILE A 180 7.96 -0.55 -11.36
C ILE A 180 6.67 -1.28 -10.99
N LEU A 181 5.51 -0.63 -11.15
CA LEU A 181 4.23 -1.26 -10.84
C LEU A 181 3.93 -2.46 -11.75
N LYS A 182 4.19 -2.36 -13.05
CA LYS A 182 4.07 -3.52 -13.95
C LYS A 182 4.93 -4.70 -13.48
N ASN A 183 6.14 -4.45 -12.99
CA ASN A 183 7.00 -5.51 -12.45
C ASN A 183 6.45 -6.09 -11.13
N ILE A 184 5.80 -5.26 -10.29
CA ILE A 184 5.16 -5.74 -9.06
C ILE A 184 4.00 -6.68 -9.39
N TYR A 185 3.22 -6.35 -10.40
CA TYR A 185 2.04 -7.10 -10.81
C TYR A 185 2.29 -8.14 -11.91
N ASN A 186 3.54 -8.33 -12.37
CA ASN A 186 3.83 -9.14 -13.56
C ASN A 186 3.27 -10.57 -13.49
N LYS A 187 3.37 -11.20 -12.31
CA LYS A 187 2.87 -12.57 -12.12
C LYS A 187 1.34 -12.69 -12.24
N LEU A 188 0.61 -11.61 -12.05
CA LEU A 188 -0.84 -11.59 -12.26
C LEU A 188 -1.17 -11.40 -13.74
N ALA A 189 -0.35 -10.65 -14.48
CA ALA A 189 -0.53 -10.44 -15.91
C ALA A 189 -0.28 -11.70 -16.73
N ASP A 190 0.52 -12.66 -16.21
CA ASP A 190 0.81 -13.94 -16.87
C ASP A 190 -0.30 -14.99 -16.64
N LEU A 191 -1.29 -14.68 -15.80
CA LEU A 191 -2.39 -15.59 -15.45
C LEU A 191 -3.70 -15.29 -16.20
N GLY A 192 -3.75 -14.25 -17.04
CA GLY A 192 -4.93 -13.79 -17.77
C GLY A 192 -4.77 -13.71 -19.28
#